data_4febfeb7c751ec593e19967749dbe312
#
_entry.id   4febfeb7c751ec593e19967749dbe312
#
_cell.length_a   1.000
_cell.length_b   1.000
_cell.length_c   1.000
_cell.angle_alpha   90.00
_cell.angle_beta   90.00
_cell.angle_gamma   90.00
#
_symmetry.space_group_name_H-M   'P 1'
#
loop_
_entity.id
_entity.type
_entity.pdbx_description
1 polymer ?
#
loop_
_entity_poly.entity_id
_entity_poly.type
_entity_poly.pdbx_seq_one_letter_code
_entity_poly.pdbx_strand_id
1 'polypeptide(L)'
;MLNRRDFLKATGAAGVVTLGGCAGGSSKATGHVVVVGGGYGGATAAKYLRMWSNGSVEVTLVERNTEFISCPISNLVVAGEKTLADITVSYEGLRKWGVRVIHDDVVGIDTEKRRISLAKQGELAYDRAVLSPGIDFMWDQVPALKNAEAQAKILHAWKAGPQTVALRKQLEDMKDGGTYALTIPKAPYRCPPGPYERASMIAHYFKTKKPKSKVLVLDANEDVVSKKGLFVKAWTDLYKGTLEYRPNSELRDVDVANRTAILEFDKVKVDVLNVLPPQRAGALVAQSGAKLANNRWAEIDWLSMESVNVKGLHILGDSTLSAPLMPKSGFMANQHGKVAAAAILNLLSGEAPSTEPM
;
A
#
# COMPACT_ATOMS: atom_id res chain seq x y z
N MET A 1 50.73 -20.01 -29.33
CA MET A 1 49.36 -19.70 -28.92
C MET A 1 49.03 -20.54 -27.71
N LEU A 2 48.98 -19.95 -26.53
CA LEU A 2 48.60 -20.66 -25.28
C LEU A 2 47.08 -20.94 -25.29
N ASN A 3 46.74 -22.22 -25.12
CA ASN A 3 45.37 -22.69 -25.13
C ASN A 3 44.71 -22.41 -23.77
N ARG A 4 43.43 -22.10 -23.75
CA ARG A 4 42.63 -21.84 -22.53
C ARG A 4 42.81 -22.89 -21.43
N ARG A 5 43.14 -24.12 -21.80
CA ARG A 5 43.38 -25.22 -20.87
C ARG A 5 44.73 -25.12 -20.17
N ASP A 6 45.72 -24.53 -20.80
CA ASP A 6 47.07 -24.38 -20.24
C ASP A 6 47.10 -23.17 -19.26
N PHE A 7 46.29 -22.16 -19.53
CA PHE A 7 46.12 -21.03 -18.61
C PHE A 7 45.48 -21.48 -17.25
N LEU A 8 44.51 -22.38 -17.30
CA LEU A 8 43.85 -22.92 -16.08
C LEU A 8 44.75 -23.90 -15.29
N LYS A 9 45.74 -24.51 -15.90
CA LYS A 9 46.75 -25.37 -15.23
C LYS A 9 47.87 -24.58 -14.59
N ALA A 10 48.22 -23.43 -15.13
CA ALA A 10 49.28 -22.56 -14.60
C ALA A 10 48.84 -21.78 -13.36
N THR A 11 47.53 -21.55 -13.19
CA THR A 11 46.96 -20.86 -12.02
C THR A 11 46.69 -21.78 -10.82
N GLY A 12 46.84 -23.10 -10.99
CA GLY A 12 46.57 -24.11 -9.94
C GLY A 12 47.81 -24.48 -9.06
N ALA A 13 49.01 -23.97 -9.37
CA ALA A 13 50.25 -24.43 -8.70
C ALA A 13 51.01 -23.37 -7.92
N ALA A 14 50.51 -22.14 -7.80
CA ALA A 14 51.17 -21.06 -7.05
C ALA A 14 50.19 -20.30 -6.19
N GLY A 15 49.86 -20.81 -5.00
CA GLY A 15 48.94 -20.08 -4.13
C GLY A 15 48.62 -20.73 -2.82
N VAL A 16 49.53 -21.51 -2.24
CA VAL A 16 49.49 -21.72 -0.79
C VAL A 16 50.36 -20.64 -0.15
N VAL A 17 49.89 -19.39 -0.24
CA VAL A 17 50.34 -18.34 0.64
C VAL A 17 49.25 -18.11 1.66
N THR A 18 49.50 -18.39 2.88
CA THR A 18 48.74 -18.08 4.09
C THR A 18 48.18 -16.66 4.01
N LEU A 19 46.99 -16.50 3.51
CA LEU A 19 46.13 -15.37 3.81
C LEU A 19 45.53 -15.61 5.19
N GLY A 20 46.31 -15.34 6.23
CA GLY A 20 45.85 -14.93 7.54
C GLY A 20 45.21 -13.54 7.38
N GLY A 21 44.21 -13.41 6.51
CA GLY A 21 43.33 -12.26 6.46
C GLY A 21 42.29 -12.47 7.56
N CYS A 22 42.14 -11.49 8.43
CA CYS A 22 41.05 -11.40 9.37
C CYS A 22 39.74 -11.69 8.66
N ALA A 23 39.30 -12.94 8.72
CA ALA A 23 37.90 -13.26 8.59
C ALA A 23 37.22 -12.62 9.80
N GLY A 24 36.92 -11.33 9.68
CA GLY A 24 35.83 -10.75 10.43
C GLY A 24 34.62 -11.57 10.01
N GLY A 25 34.34 -12.63 10.76
CA GLY A 25 33.14 -13.44 10.56
C GLY A 25 31.98 -12.50 10.76
N SER A 26 31.32 -12.07 9.68
CA SER A 26 30.07 -11.35 9.79
C SER A 26 29.16 -12.24 10.63
N SER A 27 28.82 -11.78 11.83
CA SER A 27 27.98 -12.56 12.73
C SER A 27 26.67 -12.81 12.00
N LYS A 28 26.30 -14.09 11.86
CA LYS A 28 25.06 -14.43 11.17
C LYS A 28 23.90 -13.73 11.88
N ALA A 29 23.12 -12.92 11.16
CA ALA A 29 21.97 -12.21 11.71
C ALA A 29 21.04 -13.22 12.40
N THR A 30 20.75 -13.00 13.66
CA THR A 30 19.82 -13.80 14.46
C THR A 30 18.86 -12.86 15.19
N GLY A 31 17.67 -13.32 15.51
CA GLY A 31 16.67 -12.54 16.24
C GLY A 31 15.26 -12.81 15.73
N HIS A 32 14.29 -12.20 16.38
CA HIS A 32 12.88 -12.30 16.03
C HIS A 32 12.36 -10.96 15.49
N VAL A 33 11.85 -10.98 14.26
CA VAL A 33 11.22 -9.83 13.62
C VAL A 33 9.72 -10.06 13.54
N VAL A 34 8.94 -9.14 14.13
CA VAL A 34 7.48 -9.14 13.98
C VAL A 34 7.08 -8.13 12.92
N VAL A 35 6.40 -8.61 11.90
CA VAL A 35 5.87 -7.81 10.78
C VAL A 35 4.36 -7.67 10.96
N VAL A 36 3.84 -6.46 11.00
CA VAL A 36 2.41 -6.17 11.13
C VAL A 36 1.86 -5.63 9.81
N GLY A 37 0.90 -6.35 9.24
CA GLY A 37 0.27 -6.05 7.95
C GLY A 37 0.89 -6.85 6.80
N GLY A 38 0.07 -7.71 6.20
CA GLY A 38 0.44 -8.64 5.12
C GLY A 38 0.25 -8.08 3.70
N GLY A 39 0.21 -6.75 3.54
CA GLY A 39 0.15 -6.10 2.24
C GLY A 39 1.48 -6.16 1.47
N TYR A 40 1.59 -5.38 0.40
CA TYR A 40 2.78 -5.37 -0.48
C TYR A 40 4.10 -5.16 0.27
N GLY A 41 4.14 -4.23 1.23
CA GLY A 41 5.36 -3.94 1.99
C GLY A 41 5.71 -5.04 2.99
N GLY A 42 4.77 -5.37 3.88
CA GLY A 42 5.04 -6.32 4.96
C GLY A 42 5.24 -7.75 4.47
N ALA A 43 4.45 -8.24 3.51
CA ALA A 43 4.66 -9.55 2.90
C ALA A 43 6.03 -9.66 2.23
N THR A 44 6.47 -8.57 1.56
CA THR A 44 7.81 -8.50 0.97
C THR A 44 8.89 -8.52 2.05
N ALA A 45 8.79 -7.67 3.07
CA ALA A 45 9.75 -7.64 4.17
C ALA A 45 9.88 -9.02 4.83
N ALA A 46 8.76 -9.65 5.17
CA ALA A 46 8.74 -10.98 5.79
C ALA A 46 9.42 -12.04 4.93
N LYS A 47 9.13 -12.06 3.62
CA LYS A 47 9.78 -12.99 2.68
C LYS A 47 11.28 -12.76 2.61
N TYR A 48 11.71 -11.51 2.39
CA TYR A 48 13.11 -11.21 2.15
C TYR A 48 13.97 -11.33 3.42
N LEU A 49 13.40 -11.05 4.61
CA LEU A 49 14.06 -11.36 5.88
C LEU A 49 14.39 -12.85 6.00
N ARG A 50 13.44 -13.74 5.72
CA ARG A 50 13.68 -15.19 5.74
C ARG A 50 14.66 -15.63 4.66
N MET A 51 14.47 -15.13 3.44
CA MET A 51 15.28 -15.52 2.28
C MET A 51 16.73 -15.10 2.43
N TRP A 52 17.01 -13.84 2.77
CA TRP A 52 18.38 -13.32 2.83
C TRP A 52 19.12 -13.71 4.10
N SER A 53 18.42 -13.96 5.21
CA SER A 53 19.03 -14.55 6.41
C SER A 53 19.32 -16.04 6.26
N ASN A 54 18.94 -16.66 5.13
CA ASN A 54 18.95 -18.10 4.96
C ASN A 54 18.28 -18.85 6.14
N GLY A 55 17.16 -18.28 6.60
CA GLY A 55 16.33 -18.82 7.66
C GLY A 55 16.84 -18.62 9.10
N SER A 56 17.92 -17.87 9.34
CA SER A 56 18.45 -17.66 10.68
C SER A 56 17.67 -16.64 11.51
N VAL A 57 16.96 -15.72 10.87
CA VAL A 57 16.07 -14.76 11.54
C VAL A 57 14.66 -15.35 11.59
N GLU A 58 14.08 -15.39 12.80
CA GLU A 58 12.67 -15.74 12.97
C GLU A 58 11.78 -14.58 12.52
N VAL A 59 10.73 -14.90 11.75
CA VAL A 59 9.78 -13.89 11.24
C VAL A 59 8.36 -14.31 11.52
N THR A 60 7.65 -13.48 12.27
CA THR A 60 6.20 -13.60 12.49
C THR A 60 5.49 -12.48 11.75
N LEU A 61 4.60 -12.85 10.82
CA LEU A 61 3.67 -11.92 10.18
C LEU A 61 2.32 -11.95 10.91
N VAL A 62 1.87 -10.79 11.38
CA VAL A 62 0.53 -10.61 11.94
C VAL A 62 -0.33 -9.89 10.90
N GLU A 63 -1.41 -10.54 10.47
CA GLU A 63 -2.36 -9.98 9.51
C GLU A 63 -3.78 -10.42 9.89
N ARG A 64 -4.69 -9.46 9.99
CA ARG A 64 -6.08 -9.73 10.40
C ARG A 64 -6.87 -10.57 9.41
N ASN A 65 -6.59 -10.40 8.12
CA ASN A 65 -7.28 -11.11 7.05
C ASN A 65 -6.56 -12.42 6.74
N THR A 66 -7.34 -13.45 6.42
CA THR A 66 -6.81 -14.77 6.03
C THR A 66 -6.19 -14.76 4.64
N GLU A 67 -6.57 -13.79 3.81
CA GLU A 67 -6.14 -13.63 2.43
C GLU A 67 -5.82 -12.17 2.13
N PHE A 68 -4.92 -11.96 1.20
CA PHE A 68 -4.58 -10.65 0.66
C PHE A 68 -5.41 -10.37 -0.60
N ILE A 69 -6.08 -9.22 -0.64
CA ILE A 69 -6.80 -8.74 -1.81
C ILE A 69 -6.07 -7.53 -2.40
N SER A 70 -5.66 -7.62 -3.65
CA SER A 70 -4.85 -6.60 -4.30
C SER A 70 -5.65 -5.33 -4.62
N CYS A 71 -5.35 -4.23 -3.93
CA CYS A 71 -6.01 -2.95 -4.19
C CYS A 71 -5.73 -2.35 -5.58
N PRO A 72 -4.50 -2.31 -6.10
CA PRO A 72 -4.23 -1.73 -7.43
C PRO A 72 -5.04 -2.36 -8.55
N ILE A 73 -5.24 -3.69 -8.50
CA ILE A 73 -5.97 -4.42 -9.53
C ILE A 73 -7.50 -4.40 -9.30
N SER A 74 -7.97 -3.89 -8.17
CA SER A 74 -9.40 -3.87 -7.83
C SER A 74 -10.25 -3.00 -8.76
N ASN A 75 -9.63 -2.03 -9.47
CA ASN A 75 -10.32 -1.27 -10.51
C ASN A 75 -10.83 -2.16 -11.65
N LEU A 76 -10.13 -3.25 -11.98
CA LEU A 76 -10.59 -4.25 -12.97
C LEU A 76 -11.86 -4.98 -12.50
N VAL A 77 -11.99 -5.20 -11.19
CA VAL A 77 -13.23 -5.80 -10.63
C VAL A 77 -14.38 -4.80 -10.71
N VAL A 78 -14.14 -3.53 -10.35
CA VAL A 78 -15.16 -2.47 -10.48
C VAL A 78 -15.61 -2.31 -11.94
N ALA A 79 -14.68 -2.42 -12.89
CA ALA A 79 -14.99 -2.35 -14.31
C ALA A 79 -15.71 -3.62 -14.87
N GLY A 80 -15.64 -4.75 -14.15
CA GLY A 80 -16.23 -6.02 -14.56
C GLY A 80 -15.34 -6.90 -15.44
N GLU A 81 -14.04 -6.59 -15.49
CA GLU A 81 -13.03 -7.34 -16.26
C GLU A 81 -12.43 -8.51 -15.44
N LYS A 82 -12.55 -8.44 -14.09
CA LYS A 82 -12.10 -9.47 -13.16
C LYS A 82 -13.11 -9.70 -12.05
N THR A 83 -12.97 -10.83 -11.39
CA THR A 83 -13.67 -11.15 -10.13
C THR A 83 -12.79 -10.81 -8.92
N LEU A 84 -13.37 -10.79 -7.72
CA LEU A 84 -12.60 -10.60 -6.51
C LEU A 84 -11.62 -11.77 -6.27
N ALA A 85 -12.00 -12.99 -6.65
CA ALA A 85 -11.16 -14.18 -6.56
C ALA A 85 -9.87 -14.06 -7.40
N ASP A 86 -9.95 -13.46 -8.59
CA ASP A 86 -8.80 -13.28 -9.48
C ASP A 86 -7.70 -12.37 -8.90
N ILE A 87 -8.04 -11.57 -7.88
CA ILE A 87 -7.13 -10.62 -7.25
C ILE A 87 -6.86 -10.96 -5.77
N THR A 88 -7.30 -12.14 -5.33
CA THR A 88 -7.12 -12.65 -3.96
C THR A 88 -5.98 -13.67 -3.93
N VAL A 89 -5.10 -13.54 -2.95
CA VAL A 89 -3.91 -14.41 -2.79
C VAL A 89 -3.78 -14.84 -1.34
N SER A 90 -3.51 -16.14 -1.12
CA SER A 90 -3.26 -16.69 0.22
C SER A 90 -1.85 -16.37 0.72
N TYR A 91 -1.62 -16.52 2.03
CA TYR A 91 -0.29 -16.37 2.66
C TYR A 91 0.55 -17.66 2.65
N GLU A 92 0.09 -18.74 2.00
CA GLU A 92 0.82 -20.01 1.93
C GLU A 92 2.21 -19.88 1.28
N GLY A 93 2.35 -18.96 0.33
CA GLY A 93 3.65 -18.61 -0.24
C GLY A 93 4.67 -18.12 0.80
N LEU A 94 4.24 -17.37 1.82
CA LEU A 94 5.10 -16.92 2.91
C LEU A 94 5.40 -18.04 3.91
N ARG A 95 4.44 -18.90 4.21
CA ARG A 95 4.64 -20.08 5.07
C ARG A 95 5.72 -21.01 4.50
N LYS A 96 5.76 -21.21 3.16
CA LYS A 96 6.81 -21.97 2.49
C LYS A 96 8.22 -21.40 2.67
N TRP A 97 8.34 -20.08 2.93
CA TRP A 97 9.60 -19.44 3.29
C TRP A 97 9.91 -19.53 4.79
N GLY A 98 9.08 -20.21 5.58
CA GLY A 98 9.24 -20.32 7.02
C GLY A 98 8.80 -19.10 7.80
N VAL A 99 7.95 -18.24 7.22
CA VAL A 99 7.29 -17.16 7.95
C VAL A 99 6.14 -17.74 8.77
N ARG A 100 6.13 -17.46 10.08
CA ARG A 100 4.99 -17.76 10.94
C ARG A 100 3.89 -16.72 10.68
N VAL A 101 2.76 -17.14 10.10
CA VAL A 101 1.63 -16.25 9.83
C VAL A 101 0.56 -16.42 10.90
N ILE A 102 0.23 -15.33 11.57
CA ILE A 102 -0.81 -15.23 12.61
C ILE A 102 -1.95 -14.36 12.07
N HIS A 103 -3.16 -14.91 12.07
CA HIS A 103 -4.36 -14.14 11.73
C HIS A 103 -4.99 -13.61 13.00
N ASP A 104 -4.68 -12.34 13.32
CA ASP A 104 -5.18 -11.63 14.50
C ASP A 104 -5.11 -10.11 14.31
N ASP A 105 -5.82 -9.39 15.15
CA ASP A 105 -5.72 -7.93 15.23
C ASP A 105 -4.61 -7.53 16.22
N VAL A 106 -3.79 -6.56 15.82
CA VAL A 106 -2.89 -5.89 16.73
C VAL A 106 -3.67 -4.79 17.46
N VAL A 107 -3.73 -4.88 18.78
CA VAL A 107 -4.47 -3.95 19.65
C VAL A 107 -3.57 -2.98 20.40
N GLY A 108 -2.26 -3.24 20.44
CA GLY A 108 -1.28 -2.36 21.06
C GLY A 108 0.14 -2.66 20.64
N ILE A 109 1.00 -1.67 20.81
CA ILE A 109 2.44 -1.81 20.63
C ILE A 109 3.15 -1.03 21.74
N ASP A 110 3.96 -1.74 22.52
CA ASP A 110 4.88 -1.18 23.52
C ASP A 110 6.29 -1.18 22.92
N THR A 111 6.73 -0.03 22.46
CA THR A 111 8.02 0.11 21.79
C THR A 111 9.19 0.14 22.76
N GLU A 112 8.98 0.48 24.04
CA GLU A 112 10.01 0.46 25.09
C GLU A 112 10.30 -0.97 25.51
N LYS A 113 9.24 -1.77 25.78
CA LYS A 113 9.39 -3.19 26.13
C LYS A 113 9.53 -4.11 24.93
N ARG A 114 9.41 -3.57 23.72
CA ARG A 114 9.43 -4.32 22.44
C ARG A 114 8.42 -5.46 22.41
N ARG A 115 7.15 -5.12 22.66
CA ARG A 115 6.02 -6.07 22.65
C ARG A 115 4.89 -5.57 21.77
N ILE A 116 4.26 -6.51 21.08
CA ILE A 116 3.05 -6.29 20.28
C ILE A 116 1.94 -7.12 20.89
N SER A 117 0.85 -6.47 21.28
CA SER A 117 -0.32 -7.10 21.89
C SER A 117 -1.34 -7.46 20.81
N LEU A 118 -1.78 -8.71 20.82
CA LEU A 118 -2.76 -9.27 19.92
C LEU A 118 -4.14 -9.38 20.61
N ALA A 119 -5.20 -9.28 19.84
CA ALA A 119 -6.56 -9.35 20.39
C ALA A 119 -6.91 -10.71 21.00
N LYS A 120 -6.37 -11.81 20.45
CA LYS A 120 -6.74 -13.19 20.83
C LYS A 120 -5.56 -14.04 21.28
N GLN A 121 -4.36 -13.77 20.78
CA GLN A 121 -3.20 -14.65 20.95
C GLN A 121 -2.11 -14.09 21.89
N GLY A 122 -2.47 -13.13 22.76
CA GLY A 122 -1.56 -12.58 23.77
C GLY A 122 -0.55 -11.60 23.19
N GLU A 123 0.70 -11.71 23.60
CA GLU A 123 1.77 -10.79 23.24
C GLU A 123 2.92 -11.46 22.49
N LEU A 124 3.52 -10.73 21.57
CA LEU A 124 4.72 -11.11 20.83
C LEU A 124 5.87 -10.18 21.24
N ALA A 125 6.96 -10.75 21.78
CA ALA A 125 8.20 -10.03 21.92
C ALA A 125 8.94 -9.97 20.58
N TYR A 126 9.73 -8.91 20.35
CA TYR A 126 10.49 -8.75 19.12
C TYR A 126 11.85 -8.09 19.38
N ASP A 127 12.83 -8.39 18.54
CA ASP A 127 14.08 -7.63 18.47
C ASP A 127 13.92 -6.40 17.58
N ARG A 128 13.17 -6.56 16.46
CA ARG A 128 12.77 -5.49 15.58
C ARG A 128 11.33 -5.69 15.10
N ALA A 129 10.61 -4.59 14.93
CA ALA A 129 9.25 -4.60 14.41
C ALA A 129 9.14 -3.87 13.07
N VAL A 130 8.29 -4.38 12.19
CA VAL A 130 7.96 -3.76 10.90
C VAL A 130 6.47 -3.45 10.88
N LEU A 131 6.10 -2.18 10.78
CA LEU A 131 4.71 -1.75 10.62
C LEU A 131 4.43 -1.43 9.15
N SER A 132 3.51 -2.16 8.56
CA SER A 132 3.04 -1.97 7.18
C SER A 132 1.51 -1.94 7.10
N PRO A 133 0.81 -1.12 7.94
CA PRO A 133 -0.65 -1.14 8.04
C PRO A 133 -1.34 -0.45 6.85
N GLY A 134 -0.59 0.19 5.95
CA GLY A 134 -1.15 0.97 4.85
C GLY A 134 -1.78 2.28 5.32
N ILE A 135 -2.93 2.65 4.73
CA ILE A 135 -3.63 3.90 5.02
C ILE A 135 -4.90 3.67 5.85
N ASP A 136 -5.26 4.70 6.61
CA ASP A 136 -6.60 4.88 7.13
C ASP A 136 -7.26 6.12 6.54
N PHE A 137 -8.60 6.14 6.56
CA PHE A 137 -9.38 7.26 6.09
C PHE A 137 -9.63 8.29 7.20
N MET A 138 -9.61 9.55 6.84
CA MET A 138 -9.92 10.66 7.73
C MET A 138 -11.42 10.99 7.66
N TRP A 139 -12.24 10.10 8.27
CA TRP A 139 -13.69 10.23 8.26
C TRP A 139 -14.21 11.49 8.97
N ASP A 140 -13.40 12.06 9.84
CA ASP A 140 -13.67 13.36 10.47
C ASP A 140 -13.79 14.51 9.47
N GLN A 141 -13.17 14.36 8.29
CA GLN A 141 -13.24 15.35 7.20
C GLN A 141 -14.44 15.14 6.26
N VAL A 142 -15.22 14.07 6.44
CA VAL A 142 -16.49 13.83 5.73
C VAL A 142 -17.53 13.38 6.76
N PRO A 143 -18.08 14.31 7.56
CA PRO A 143 -18.88 14.00 8.75
C PRO A 143 -20.04 13.04 8.53
N ALA A 144 -20.77 13.15 7.42
CA ALA A 144 -21.87 12.26 7.08
C ALA A 144 -21.45 10.80 6.89
N LEU A 145 -20.17 10.52 6.63
CA LEU A 145 -19.65 9.17 6.42
C LEU A 145 -18.93 8.58 7.64
N LYS A 146 -19.13 9.12 8.84
CA LYS A 146 -18.50 8.61 10.07
C LYS A 146 -19.03 7.23 10.53
N ASN A 147 -20.21 6.84 10.10
CA ASN A 147 -20.84 5.58 10.54
C ASN A 147 -20.90 4.53 9.41
N ALA A 148 -20.96 3.27 9.81
CA ALA A 148 -20.93 2.13 8.89
C ALA A 148 -22.13 2.09 7.94
N GLU A 149 -23.32 2.55 8.36
CA GLU A 149 -24.53 2.57 7.53
C GLU A 149 -24.36 3.54 6.35
N ALA A 150 -23.86 4.74 6.61
CA ALA A 150 -23.57 5.72 5.56
C ALA A 150 -22.48 5.21 4.60
N GLN A 151 -21.41 4.59 5.13
CA GLN A 151 -20.33 3.99 4.35
C GLN A 151 -20.79 2.79 3.50
N ALA A 152 -21.85 2.10 3.89
CA ALA A 152 -22.45 1.02 3.10
C ALA A 152 -23.29 1.56 1.92
N LYS A 153 -23.80 2.78 2.02
CA LYS A 153 -24.57 3.45 0.94
C LYS A 153 -23.66 4.23 -0.01
N ILE A 154 -22.69 4.97 0.53
CA ILE A 154 -21.72 5.78 -0.22
C ILE A 154 -20.36 5.10 -0.09
N LEU A 155 -20.00 4.36 -1.13
CA LEU A 155 -18.84 3.48 -1.11
C LEU A 155 -17.55 4.23 -1.44
N HIS A 156 -16.47 3.92 -0.73
CA HIS A 156 -15.13 4.31 -1.18
C HIS A 156 -14.53 3.28 -2.15
N ALA A 157 -14.76 1.98 -1.93
CA ALA A 157 -14.15 0.86 -2.67
C ALA A 157 -12.63 1.05 -2.93
N TRP A 158 -11.93 1.69 -1.97
CA TRP A 158 -10.50 2.01 -2.07
C TRP A 158 -9.62 1.06 -1.27
N LYS A 159 -10.16 0.38 -0.27
CA LYS A 159 -9.63 -0.87 0.29
C LYS A 159 -10.36 -2.00 -0.44
N ALA A 160 -9.62 -2.86 -1.16
CA ALA A 160 -10.21 -3.94 -1.94
C ALA A 160 -10.91 -4.96 -1.02
N GLY A 161 -12.06 -5.45 -1.46
CA GLY A 161 -12.90 -6.34 -0.69
C GLY A 161 -14.38 -6.20 -1.02
N PRO A 162 -15.29 -6.40 -0.05
CA PRO A 162 -16.74 -6.36 -0.29
C PRO A 162 -17.23 -5.08 -0.95
N GLN A 163 -16.69 -3.91 -0.59
CA GLN A 163 -17.07 -2.65 -1.22
C GLN A 163 -16.70 -2.57 -2.72
N THR A 164 -15.67 -3.30 -3.16
CA THR A 164 -15.31 -3.36 -4.59
C THR A 164 -16.42 -4.00 -5.41
N VAL A 165 -16.95 -5.13 -4.91
CA VAL A 165 -18.08 -5.85 -5.52
C VAL A 165 -19.35 -5.04 -5.40
N ALA A 166 -19.60 -4.41 -4.26
CA ALA A 166 -20.78 -3.57 -4.04
C ALA A 166 -20.80 -2.37 -5.00
N LEU A 167 -19.66 -1.72 -5.25
CA LEU A 167 -19.58 -0.61 -6.22
C LEU A 167 -19.84 -1.11 -7.64
N ARG A 168 -19.29 -2.27 -8.03
CA ARG A 168 -19.60 -2.90 -9.31
C ARG A 168 -21.11 -3.11 -9.45
N LYS A 169 -21.75 -3.67 -8.42
CA LYS A 169 -23.20 -3.89 -8.43
C LYS A 169 -23.99 -2.59 -8.56
N GLN A 170 -23.61 -1.51 -7.86
CA GLN A 170 -24.26 -0.20 -8.03
C GLN A 170 -24.19 0.31 -9.47
N LEU A 171 -23.04 0.09 -10.16
CA LEU A 171 -22.88 0.46 -11.57
C LEU A 171 -23.74 -0.40 -12.50
N GLU A 172 -23.92 -1.68 -12.19
CA GLU A 172 -24.79 -2.59 -12.94
C GLU A 172 -26.28 -2.24 -12.78
N ASP A 173 -26.69 -1.95 -11.54
CA ASP A 173 -28.09 -1.61 -11.20
C ASP A 173 -28.48 -0.19 -11.68
N MET A 174 -27.52 0.70 -11.90
CA MET A 174 -27.77 2.05 -12.40
C MET A 174 -28.40 1.99 -13.81
N LYS A 175 -29.48 2.73 -14.05
CA LYS A 175 -30.11 2.81 -15.39
C LYS A 175 -29.17 3.45 -16.41
N ASP A 176 -29.30 3.07 -17.68
CA ASP A 176 -28.63 3.79 -18.77
C ASP A 176 -29.12 5.23 -18.82
N GLY A 177 -28.20 6.18 -18.90
CA GLY A 177 -28.45 7.61 -18.76
C GLY A 177 -28.18 8.15 -17.35
N GLY A 178 -27.88 7.27 -16.36
CA GLY A 178 -27.48 7.69 -15.03
C GLY A 178 -26.04 8.26 -14.96
N THR A 179 -25.76 8.96 -13.88
CA THR A 179 -24.43 9.56 -13.63
C THR A 179 -23.73 8.87 -12.47
N TYR A 180 -22.51 8.44 -12.71
CA TYR A 180 -21.55 8.02 -11.68
C TYR A 180 -20.62 9.18 -11.37
N ALA A 181 -20.46 9.55 -10.10
CA ALA A 181 -19.43 10.51 -9.68
C ALA A 181 -18.38 9.87 -8.76
N LEU A 182 -17.13 10.28 -8.99
CA LEU A 182 -15.97 9.93 -8.17
C LEU A 182 -15.38 11.20 -7.57
N THR A 183 -15.27 11.27 -6.23
CA THR A 183 -14.54 12.34 -5.58
C THR A 183 -13.11 11.94 -5.30
N ILE A 184 -12.15 12.84 -5.53
CA ILE A 184 -10.72 12.62 -5.30
C ILE A 184 -10.23 13.62 -4.24
N PRO A 185 -9.60 13.17 -3.14
CA PRO A 185 -9.11 14.07 -2.10
C PRO A 185 -7.84 14.81 -2.54
N LYS A 186 -7.47 15.86 -1.82
CA LYS A 186 -6.16 16.52 -2.00
C LYS A 186 -5.01 15.53 -1.76
N ALA A 187 -4.01 15.58 -2.63
CA ALA A 187 -2.78 14.81 -2.47
C ALA A 187 -2.04 15.20 -1.15
N PRO A 188 -1.24 14.31 -0.56
CA PRO A 188 -0.94 12.94 -1.01
C PRO A 188 -2.01 11.92 -0.57
N TYR A 189 -2.31 10.99 -1.45
CA TYR A 189 -3.15 9.82 -1.18
C TYR A 189 -2.56 8.57 -1.86
N ARG A 190 -3.01 7.39 -1.45
CA ARG A 190 -2.55 6.12 -2.00
C ARG A 190 -2.96 5.96 -3.45
N CYS A 191 -2.03 5.43 -4.29
CA CYS A 191 -2.24 5.13 -5.71
C CYS A 191 -2.66 6.37 -6.52
N PRO A 192 -1.77 7.37 -6.71
CA PRO A 192 -2.11 8.61 -7.39
C PRO A 192 -2.80 8.46 -8.75
N PRO A 193 -2.45 7.51 -9.65
CA PRO A 193 -3.17 7.31 -10.90
C PRO A 193 -4.52 6.57 -10.73
N GLY A 194 -4.72 5.86 -9.62
CA GLY A 194 -5.83 4.92 -9.44
C GLY A 194 -7.23 5.51 -9.58
N PRO A 195 -7.54 6.72 -9.10
CA PRO A 195 -8.86 7.34 -9.31
C PRO A 195 -9.13 7.63 -10.79
N TYR A 196 -8.13 8.13 -11.51
CA TYR A 196 -8.24 8.45 -12.94
C TYR A 196 -8.36 7.17 -13.79
N GLU A 197 -7.65 6.09 -13.40
CA GLU A 197 -7.82 4.75 -13.98
C GLU A 197 -9.26 4.27 -13.77
N ARG A 198 -9.78 4.32 -12.54
CA ARG A 198 -11.15 3.92 -12.21
C ARG A 198 -12.17 4.66 -13.06
N ALA A 199 -12.05 5.98 -13.15
CA ALA A 199 -12.93 6.81 -13.96
C ALA A 199 -12.88 6.41 -15.45
N SER A 200 -11.68 6.19 -16.00
CA SER A 200 -11.48 5.78 -17.39
C SER A 200 -12.07 4.40 -17.67
N MET A 201 -11.90 3.45 -16.77
CA MET A 201 -12.43 2.08 -16.92
C MET A 201 -13.95 2.06 -16.81
N ILE A 202 -14.55 2.86 -15.92
CA ILE A 202 -16.00 3.00 -15.83
C ILE A 202 -16.55 3.71 -17.07
N ALA A 203 -15.84 4.71 -17.59
CA ALA A 203 -16.22 5.35 -18.86
C ALA A 203 -16.19 4.35 -20.04
N HIS A 204 -15.21 3.44 -20.06
CA HIS A 204 -15.18 2.35 -21.04
C HIS A 204 -16.38 1.40 -20.88
N TYR A 205 -16.69 1.01 -19.66
CA TYR A 205 -17.84 0.19 -19.34
C TYR A 205 -19.14 0.88 -19.80
N PHE A 206 -19.32 2.18 -19.55
CA PHE A 206 -20.49 2.91 -19.99
C PHE A 206 -20.57 3.01 -21.51
N LYS A 207 -19.46 3.35 -22.17
CA LYS A 207 -19.43 3.41 -23.64
C LYS A 207 -19.91 2.11 -24.30
N THR A 208 -19.64 0.97 -23.67
CA THR A 208 -19.99 -0.36 -24.22
C THR A 208 -21.35 -0.89 -23.77
N LYS A 209 -21.76 -0.61 -22.53
CA LYS A 209 -22.93 -1.23 -21.89
C LYS A 209 -24.04 -0.24 -21.53
N LYS A 210 -23.70 1.04 -21.31
CA LYS A 210 -24.63 2.10 -20.88
C LYS A 210 -24.30 3.43 -21.59
N PRO A 211 -24.49 3.52 -22.91
CA PRO A 211 -23.92 4.60 -23.74
C PRO A 211 -24.48 6.01 -23.47
N LYS A 212 -25.61 6.12 -22.77
CA LYS A 212 -26.17 7.42 -22.35
C LYS A 212 -25.66 7.89 -20.99
N SER A 213 -25.00 6.99 -20.23
CA SER A 213 -24.50 7.27 -18.88
C SER A 213 -23.23 8.12 -18.90
N LYS A 214 -22.96 8.79 -17.77
CA LYS A 214 -21.86 9.75 -17.60
C LYS A 214 -20.99 9.39 -16.42
N VAL A 215 -19.70 9.69 -16.56
CA VAL A 215 -18.70 9.67 -15.47
C VAL A 215 -18.33 11.11 -15.16
N LEU A 216 -18.46 11.49 -13.90
CA LEU A 216 -18.04 12.79 -13.39
C LEU A 216 -16.92 12.61 -12.38
N VAL A 217 -15.78 13.22 -12.63
CA VAL A 217 -14.62 13.23 -11.70
C VAL A 217 -14.59 14.58 -10.99
N LEU A 218 -14.78 14.56 -9.67
CA LEU A 218 -14.71 15.72 -8.79
C LEU A 218 -13.37 15.68 -8.04
N ASP A 219 -12.38 16.39 -8.55
CA ASP A 219 -11.02 16.34 -8.04
C ASP A 219 -10.73 17.59 -7.16
N ALA A 220 -10.31 17.37 -5.91
CA ALA A 220 -9.91 18.44 -5.01
C ALA A 220 -8.59 19.14 -5.42
N ASN A 221 -7.82 18.51 -6.33
CA ASN A 221 -6.56 19.04 -6.83
C ASN A 221 -6.79 20.02 -7.98
N GLU A 222 -5.82 20.90 -8.22
CA GLU A 222 -5.86 21.88 -9.31
C GLU A 222 -5.79 21.22 -10.69
N ASP A 223 -5.24 20.00 -10.75
CA ASP A 223 -5.03 19.24 -11.98
C ASP A 223 -4.85 17.75 -11.69
N VAL A 224 -4.80 16.93 -12.74
CA VAL A 224 -4.49 15.50 -12.66
C VAL A 224 -3.08 15.30 -12.08
N VAL A 225 -3.00 14.74 -10.88
CA VAL A 225 -1.75 14.66 -10.10
C VAL A 225 -0.79 13.57 -10.56
N SER A 226 -1.20 12.72 -11.48
CA SER A 226 -0.35 11.62 -11.97
C SER A 226 -0.70 11.25 -13.41
N LYS A 227 0.33 11.15 -14.26
CA LYS A 227 0.20 10.73 -15.69
C LYS A 227 -0.82 11.57 -16.48
N LYS A 228 -0.88 12.88 -16.21
CA LYS A 228 -1.85 13.83 -16.79
C LYS A 228 -2.01 13.67 -18.30
N GLY A 229 -0.92 13.73 -19.06
CA GLY A 229 -0.98 13.66 -20.52
C GLY A 229 -1.66 12.40 -21.06
N LEU A 230 -1.45 11.25 -20.38
CA LEU A 230 -2.08 9.99 -20.76
C LEU A 230 -3.59 10.00 -20.49
N PHE A 231 -4.01 10.42 -19.30
CA PHE A 231 -5.43 10.42 -18.94
C PHE A 231 -6.21 11.46 -19.72
N VAL A 232 -5.72 12.69 -19.81
CA VAL A 232 -6.39 13.76 -20.57
C VAL A 232 -6.53 13.37 -22.04
N LYS A 233 -5.49 12.79 -22.66
CA LYS A 233 -5.57 12.29 -24.02
C LYS A 233 -6.65 11.21 -24.16
N ALA A 234 -6.68 10.23 -23.27
CA ALA A 234 -7.69 9.17 -23.32
C ALA A 234 -9.11 9.73 -23.15
N TRP A 235 -9.32 10.68 -22.26
CA TRP A 235 -10.65 11.29 -22.05
C TRP A 235 -11.10 12.11 -23.24
N THR A 236 -10.19 12.83 -23.88
CA THR A 236 -10.49 13.64 -25.07
C THR A 236 -10.75 12.78 -26.30
N ASP A 237 -9.94 11.75 -26.53
CA ASP A 237 -10.00 10.95 -27.75
C ASP A 237 -11.02 9.80 -27.66
N LEU A 238 -11.09 9.13 -26.51
CA LEU A 238 -11.87 7.90 -26.36
C LEU A 238 -13.19 8.10 -25.62
N TYR A 239 -13.24 9.02 -24.64
CA TYR A 239 -14.36 9.17 -23.71
C TYR A 239 -14.99 10.57 -23.76
N LYS A 240 -14.75 11.32 -24.83
CA LYS A 240 -15.39 12.63 -25.07
C LYS A 240 -16.91 12.50 -24.97
N GLY A 241 -17.51 13.36 -24.15
CA GLY A 241 -18.96 13.35 -23.91
C GLY A 241 -19.44 12.23 -22.95
N THR A 242 -18.59 11.27 -22.56
CA THR A 242 -18.91 10.25 -21.55
C THR A 242 -18.28 10.59 -20.20
N LEU A 243 -17.04 11.11 -20.18
CA LEU A 243 -16.31 11.48 -18.97
C LEU A 243 -16.10 13.00 -18.92
N GLU A 244 -16.44 13.59 -17.78
CA GLU A 244 -16.20 14.99 -17.44
C GLU A 244 -15.25 15.04 -16.23
N TYR A 245 -14.21 15.85 -16.33
CA TYR A 245 -13.25 16.11 -15.26
C TYR A 245 -13.40 17.54 -14.73
N ARG A 246 -13.61 17.67 -13.41
CA ARG A 246 -13.72 18.95 -12.70
C ARG A 246 -12.63 19.06 -11.65
N PRO A 247 -11.57 19.84 -11.88
CA PRO A 247 -10.58 20.18 -10.87
C PRO A 247 -11.16 21.17 -9.83
N ASN A 248 -10.40 21.40 -8.75
CA ASN A 248 -10.78 22.31 -7.66
C ASN A 248 -12.17 22.04 -7.06
N SER A 249 -12.57 20.74 -7.05
CA SER A 249 -13.87 20.27 -6.60
C SER A 249 -13.74 19.53 -5.26
N GLU A 250 -13.29 20.23 -4.22
CA GLU A 250 -13.08 19.64 -2.90
C GLU A 250 -14.39 19.23 -2.24
N LEU A 251 -14.51 17.96 -1.87
CA LEU A 251 -15.65 17.45 -1.13
C LEU A 251 -15.61 17.98 0.31
N ARG A 252 -16.69 18.58 0.77
CA ARG A 252 -16.89 19.05 2.15
C ARG A 252 -17.71 18.06 2.97
N ASP A 253 -18.77 17.51 2.39
CA ASP A 253 -19.62 16.49 3.02
C ASP A 253 -20.51 15.78 1.97
N VAL A 254 -21.41 14.91 2.42
CA VAL A 254 -22.30 14.12 1.57
C VAL A 254 -23.72 14.12 2.12
N ASP A 255 -24.71 14.40 1.28
CA ASP A 255 -26.10 13.99 1.55
C ASP A 255 -26.25 12.52 1.13
N VAL A 256 -26.20 11.63 2.12
CA VAL A 256 -26.25 10.17 1.94
C VAL A 256 -27.58 9.70 1.35
N ALA A 257 -28.69 10.33 1.77
CA ALA A 257 -30.03 9.93 1.34
C ALA A 257 -30.25 10.23 -0.15
N ASN A 258 -29.75 11.37 -0.62
CA ASN A 258 -29.91 11.84 -1.99
C ASN A 258 -28.71 11.56 -2.90
N ARG A 259 -27.65 10.90 -2.42
CA ARG A 259 -26.39 10.66 -3.14
C ARG A 259 -25.84 11.95 -3.74
N THR A 260 -25.75 13.00 -2.91
CA THR A 260 -25.32 14.33 -3.33
C THR A 260 -23.95 14.64 -2.71
N ALA A 261 -22.96 14.91 -3.55
CA ALA A 261 -21.68 15.46 -3.10
C ALA A 261 -21.89 16.95 -2.76
N ILE A 262 -21.49 17.35 -1.55
CA ILE A 262 -21.51 18.73 -1.09
C ILE A 262 -20.10 19.28 -1.24
N LEU A 263 -19.87 20.11 -2.24
CA LEU A 263 -18.60 20.78 -2.52
C LEU A 263 -18.58 22.14 -1.82
N GLU A 264 -17.47 22.84 -1.93
CA GLU A 264 -17.34 24.18 -1.32
C GLU A 264 -18.37 25.18 -1.87
N PHE A 265 -18.62 25.14 -3.19
CA PHE A 265 -19.48 26.11 -3.87
C PHE A 265 -20.62 25.47 -4.68
N ASP A 266 -20.76 24.14 -4.65
CA ASP A 266 -21.74 23.42 -5.47
C ASP A 266 -22.27 22.18 -4.76
N LYS A 267 -23.40 21.66 -5.22
CA LYS A 267 -24.02 20.41 -4.79
C LYS A 267 -24.30 19.54 -6.01
N VAL A 268 -23.72 18.38 -6.08
CA VAL A 268 -23.79 17.49 -7.23
C VAL A 268 -24.54 16.21 -6.86
N LYS A 269 -25.80 16.11 -7.28
CA LYS A 269 -26.63 14.92 -7.12
C LYS A 269 -26.37 13.94 -8.27
N VAL A 270 -26.19 12.66 -7.94
CA VAL A 270 -25.87 11.59 -8.90
C VAL A 270 -26.58 10.28 -8.56
N ASP A 271 -26.52 9.30 -9.48
CA ASP A 271 -27.11 7.98 -9.28
C ASP A 271 -26.19 7.04 -8.51
N VAL A 272 -24.89 7.12 -8.74
CA VAL A 272 -23.86 6.39 -7.99
C VAL A 272 -22.78 7.37 -7.55
N LEU A 273 -22.57 7.49 -6.25
CA LEU A 273 -21.55 8.36 -5.65
C LEU A 273 -20.45 7.51 -5.02
N ASN A 274 -19.23 7.60 -5.56
CA ASN A 274 -18.04 6.94 -5.04
C ASN A 274 -17.13 7.98 -4.38
N VAL A 275 -16.99 7.92 -3.07
CA VAL A 275 -16.21 8.92 -2.30
C VAL A 275 -14.88 8.33 -1.86
N LEU A 276 -13.77 8.94 -2.29
CA LEU A 276 -12.46 8.68 -1.74
C LEU A 276 -12.19 9.69 -0.61
N PRO A 277 -12.23 9.28 0.65
CA PRO A 277 -11.93 10.20 1.76
C PRO A 277 -10.45 10.57 1.80
N PRO A 278 -10.08 11.70 2.41
CA PRO A 278 -8.69 12.01 2.75
C PRO A 278 -8.05 10.89 3.59
N GLN A 279 -6.74 10.76 3.49
CA GLN A 279 -6.01 9.60 4.01
C GLN A 279 -4.88 10.01 4.93
N ARG A 280 -4.52 9.11 5.85
CA ARG A 280 -3.36 9.17 6.73
C ARG A 280 -2.75 7.79 6.91
N ALA A 281 -1.61 7.69 7.57
CA ALA A 281 -1.03 6.40 7.98
C ALA A 281 -2.03 5.59 8.82
N GLY A 282 -1.97 4.28 8.73
CA GLY A 282 -2.79 3.39 9.56
C GLY A 282 -2.61 3.69 11.05
N ALA A 283 -3.69 3.62 11.83
CA ALA A 283 -3.76 4.08 13.22
C ALA A 283 -2.65 3.51 14.12
N LEU A 284 -2.20 2.28 13.87
CA LEU A 284 -1.13 1.64 14.63
C LEU A 284 0.20 2.42 14.59
N VAL A 285 0.45 3.17 13.51
CA VAL A 285 1.66 4.01 13.39
C VAL A 285 1.63 5.15 14.42
N ALA A 286 0.50 5.82 14.57
CA ALA A 286 0.35 6.86 15.59
C ALA A 286 0.43 6.27 17.01
N GLN A 287 -0.18 5.10 17.24
CA GLN A 287 -0.14 4.39 18.52
C GLN A 287 1.27 3.94 18.93
N SER A 288 2.17 3.71 17.97
CA SER A 288 3.55 3.31 18.23
C SER A 288 4.44 4.45 18.74
N GLY A 289 3.95 5.68 18.82
CA GLY A 289 4.74 6.86 19.17
C GLY A 289 5.69 7.35 18.06
N ALA A 290 5.60 6.79 16.86
CA ALA A 290 6.39 7.24 15.72
C ALA A 290 6.03 8.67 15.33
N LYS A 291 7.04 9.48 15.00
CA LYS A 291 6.86 10.86 14.57
C LYS A 291 6.11 10.93 13.24
N LEU A 292 5.09 11.78 13.19
CA LEU A 292 4.25 11.98 12.01
C LEU A 292 4.41 13.40 11.45
N ALA A 293 4.76 13.50 10.18
CA ALA A 293 4.67 14.74 9.43
C ALA A 293 3.19 15.11 9.24
N ASN A 294 2.85 16.35 9.57
CA ASN A 294 1.49 16.91 9.47
C ASN A 294 0.41 16.04 10.16
N ASN A 295 0.78 15.31 11.23
CA ASN A 295 -0.08 14.33 11.91
C ASN A 295 -0.68 13.26 10.99
N ARG A 296 -0.04 12.99 9.85
CA ARG A 296 -0.56 12.08 8.82
C ARG A 296 0.39 10.94 8.45
N TRP A 297 1.68 11.20 8.23
CA TRP A 297 2.60 10.25 7.61
C TRP A 297 3.87 10.06 8.43
N ALA A 298 4.29 8.82 8.63
CA ALA A 298 5.48 8.51 9.41
C ALA A 298 6.76 9.08 8.79
N GLU A 299 7.54 9.77 9.61
CA GLU A 299 8.91 10.16 9.26
C GLU A 299 9.86 8.99 9.52
N ILE A 300 10.64 8.62 8.49
CA ILE A 300 11.54 7.47 8.52
C ILE A 300 12.94 7.85 8.02
N ASP A 301 13.92 7.07 8.43
CA ASP A 301 15.22 7.00 7.78
C ASP A 301 15.12 6.15 6.50
N TRP A 302 15.49 6.71 5.37
CA TRP A 302 15.30 6.06 4.05
C TRP A 302 16.28 4.91 3.78
N LEU A 303 17.40 4.84 4.49
CA LEU A 303 18.37 3.74 4.36
C LEU A 303 17.92 2.48 5.11
N SER A 304 17.08 2.65 6.12
CA SER A 304 16.66 1.56 7.00
C SER A 304 15.14 1.37 7.09
N MET A 305 14.35 2.34 6.62
CA MET A 305 12.93 2.44 6.91
C MET A 305 12.62 2.53 8.41
N GLU A 306 13.61 2.77 9.27
CA GLU A 306 13.44 2.90 10.71
C GLU A 306 12.77 4.25 11.04
N SER A 307 11.90 4.27 12.03
CA SER A 307 11.32 5.52 12.55
C SER A 307 12.41 6.46 13.05
N VAL A 308 12.32 7.74 12.72
CA VAL A 308 13.36 8.73 13.12
C VAL A 308 13.48 8.92 14.64
N ASN A 309 12.47 8.51 15.39
CA ASN A 309 12.42 8.70 16.86
C ASN A 309 12.20 7.41 17.66
N VAL A 310 11.85 6.29 17.04
CA VAL A 310 11.60 5.01 17.72
C VAL A 310 12.55 3.95 17.17
N LYS A 311 13.56 3.60 17.96
CA LYS A 311 14.56 2.60 17.58
C LYS A 311 13.99 1.18 17.57
N GLY A 312 14.40 0.39 16.56
CA GLY A 312 13.92 -0.98 16.36
C GLY A 312 12.55 -1.07 15.67
N LEU A 313 11.93 0.07 15.33
CA LEU A 313 10.65 0.14 14.65
C LEU A 313 10.82 0.63 13.21
N HIS A 314 10.49 -0.21 12.23
CA HIS A 314 10.54 0.11 10.80
C HIS A 314 9.11 0.31 10.27
N ILE A 315 8.89 1.32 9.43
CA ILE A 315 7.57 1.66 8.90
C ILE A 315 7.63 1.70 7.38
N LEU A 316 6.71 0.99 6.72
CA LEU A 316 6.77 0.75 5.28
C LEU A 316 5.54 1.24 4.53
N GLY A 317 5.73 1.40 3.22
CA GLY A 317 4.67 1.58 2.23
C GLY A 317 3.90 2.88 2.40
N ASP A 318 2.59 2.78 2.22
CA ASP A 318 1.72 3.96 2.15
C ASP A 318 1.61 4.75 3.46
N SER A 319 2.06 4.17 4.59
CA SER A 319 2.08 4.85 5.90
C SER A 319 3.19 5.90 6.04
N THR A 320 4.23 5.85 5.19
CA THR A 320 5.39 6.74 5.29
C THR A 320 5.14 8.11 4.66
N LEU A 321 5.84 9.14 5.13
CA LEU A 321 5.97 10.39 4.39
C LEU A 321 6.69 10.09 3.07
N SER A 322 6.08 10.44 1.95
CA SER A 322 6.72 10.23 0.64
C SER A 322 7.83 11.25 0.41
N ALA A 323 8.95 10.81 -0.15
CA ALA A 323 9.91 11.71 -0.75
C ALA A 323 9.29 12.47 -1.94
N PRO A 324 9.83 13.63 -2.35
CA PRO A 324 9.34 14.35 -3.53
C PRO A 324 9.25 13.41 -4.75
N LEU A 325 8.14 13.46 -5.46
CA LEU A 325 7.81 12.64 -6.63
C LEU A 325 7.63 11.13 -6.36
N MET A 326 7.85 10.65 -5.15
CA MET A 326 7.62 9.25 -4.79
C MET A 326 6.12 8.98 -4.60
N PRO A 327 5.49 8.09 -5.40
CA PRO A 327 4.08 7.77 -5.23
C PRO A 327 3.87 6.81 -4.06
N LYS A 328 2.74 6.92 -3.37
CA LYS A 328 2.24 5.87 -2.48
C LYS A 328 1.67 4.74 -3.33
N SER A 329 2.46 3.69 -3.59
CA SER A 329 2.10 2.60 -4.50
C SER A 329 2.55 1.24 -3.99
N GLY A 330 1.88 0.17 -4.47
CA GLY A 330 2.28 -1.20 -4.16
C GLY A 330 3.72 -1.50 -4.59
N PHE A 331 4.19 -0.91 -5.70
CA PHE A 331 5.58 -1.03 -6.15
C PHE A 331 6.56 -0.42 -5.14
N MET A 332 6.31 0.81 -4.68
CA MET A 332 7.15 1.45 -3.68
C MET A 332 7.11 0.71 -2.34
N ALA A 333 5.93 0.26 -1.90
CA ALA A 333 5.82 -0.55 -0.70
C ALA A 333 6.66 -1.84 -0.79
N ASN A 334 6.72 -2.46 -1.97
CA ASN A 334 7.56 -3.62 -2.24
C ASN A 334 9.06 -3.28 -2.10
N GLN A 335 9.51 -2.15 -2.66
CA GLN A 335 10.90 -1.70 -2.52
C GLN A 335 11.23 -1.36 -1.05
N HIS A 336 10.36 -0.63 -0.35
CA HIS A 336 10.50 -0.37 1.09
C HIS A 336 10.67 -1.67 1.89
N GLY A 337 9.90 -2.73 1.55
CA GLY A 337 10.02 -4.03 2.19
C GLY A 337 11.40 -4.67 2.02
N LYS A 338 12.01 -4.53 0.84
CA LYS A 338 13.38 -5.04 0.59
C LYS A 338 14.43 -4.22 1.33
N VAL A 339 14.36 -2.88 1.23
CA VAL A 339 15.28 -1.98 1.95
C VAL A 339 15.24 -2.26 3.44
N ALA A 340 14.05 -2.35 4.04
CA ALA A 340 13.91 -2.67 5.46
C ALA A 340 14.48 -4.06 5.80
N ALA A 341 14.24 -5.08 4.96
CA ALA A 341 14.77 -6.41 5.21
C ALA A 341 16.30 -6.41 5.22
N ALA A 342 16.95 -5.79 4.24
CA ALA A 342 18.40 -5.67 4.19
C ALA A 342 18.97 -4.91 5.40
N ALA A 343 18.39 -3.76 5.72
CA ALA A 343 18.81 -2.94 6.85
C ALA A 343 18.63 -3.66 8.20
N ILE A 344 17.50 -4.35 8.39
CA ILE A 344 17.23 -5.12 9.61
C ILE A 344 18.28 -6.23 9.79
N LEU A 345 18.66 -6.93 8.73
CA LEU A 345 19.68 -7.98 8.79
C LEU A 345 21.04 -7.42 9.21
N ASN A 346 21.47 -6.31 8.60
CA ASN A 346 22.71 -5.63 8.99
C ASN A 346 22.65 -5.21 10.47
N LEU A 347 21.57 -4.55 10.87
CA LEU A 347 21.40 -4.08 12.26
C LEU A 347 21.32 -5.22 13.28
N LEU A 348 20.80 -6.40 12.93
CA LEU A 348 20.81 -7.60 13.78
C LEU A 348 22.20 -8.25 13.85
N SER A 349 23.05 -8.02 12.85
CA SER A 349 24.46 -8.44 12.85
C SER A 349 25.40 -7.42 13.53
N GLY A 350 24.87 -6.28 13.99
CA GLY A 350 25.66 -5.18 14.55
C GLY A 350 26.30 -4.26 13.50
N GLU A 351 25.88 -4.37 12.24
CA GLU A 351 26.36 -3.56 11.14
C GLU A 351 25.42 -2.39 10.83
N ALA A 352 25.92 -1.32 10.21
CA ALA A 352 25.11 -0.21 9.73
C ALA A 352 24.28 -0.60 8.50
N PRO A 353 23.13 0.05 8.24
CA PRO A 353 22.41 -0.10 6.98
C PRO A 353 23.30 0.27 5.79
N SER A 354 23.12 -0.42 4.65
CA SER A 354 23.87 -0.12 3.43
C SER A 354 23.50 1.28 2.90
N THR A 355 24.49 2.01 2.43
CA THR A 355 24.32 3.27 1.69
C THR A 355 24.22 3.06 0.18
N GLU A 356 24.50 1.86 -0.30
CA GLU A 356 24.36 1.49 -1.71
C GLU A 356 22.89 1.34 -2.08
N PRO A 357 22.45 1.89 -3.21
CA PRO A 357 21.09 1.69 -3.74
C PRO A 357 20.81 0.21 -4.00
N MET A 358 19.58 -0.20 -3.73
CA MET A 358 19.10 -1.57 -4.00
C MET A 358 18.25 -1.60 -5.27
#